data_189c47ca80112e6a74e57f9c16a105cb
#
_entry.id   189c47ca80112e6a74e57f9c16a105cb
#
_cell.length_a   1.000
_cell.length_b   1.000
_cell.length_c   1.000
_cell.angle_alpha   90.00
_cell.angle_beta   90.00
_cell.angle_gamma   90.00
#
_symmetry.space_group_name_H-M   'P 1'
#
loop_
_entity.id
_entity.type
_entity.pdbx_description
1 polymer ?
#
loop_
_entity_poly.entity_id
_entity_poly.type
_entity_poly.pdbx_seq_one_letter_code
_entity_poly.pdbx_strand_id
1 'polypeptide(L)'
;MRFWLALVLFVGGLTAGSIGVVNQVENTPIDTIIASQQLDQPTTYVMIPNKLLTAYSASPQITVRGGEIFIATARQSDLVSWLEGSPYVELRLSIDIARETAELAEVLVSGNGNLVAPEGSDLWITEVAGRSRVSLDIEPDNQTAILLASNGLELAPRSISIERDISDKPA
;
A
#
# COMPACT_ATOMS: atom_id res chain seq x y z
N MET A 1 54.93 -4.19 17.24
CA MET A 1 54.62 -3.89 15.83
C MET A 1 53.56 -4.82 15.21
N ARG A 2 53.55 -6.14 15.46
CA ARG A 2 52.61 -7.08 14.85
C ARG A 2 51.14 -6.82 15.24
N PHE A 3 50.87 -6.36 16.45
CA PHE A 3 49.53 -6.05 16.95
C PHE A 3 48.88 -4.85 16.23
N TRP A 4 49.66 -3.79 16.01
CA TRP A 4 49.20 -2.59 15.30
C TRP A 4 48.85 -2.87 13.84
N LEU A 5 49.61 -3.77 13.19
CA LEU A 5 49.36 -4.16 11.81
C LEU A 5 48.04 -4.95 11.69
N ALA A 6 47.77 -5.83 12.66
CA ALA A 6 46.50 -6.57 12.71
C ALA A 6 45.30 -5.64 12.96
N LEU A 7 45.45 -4.61 13.80
CA LEU A 7 44.41 -3.63 14.07
C LEU A 7 44.07 -2.79 12.83
N VAL A 8 45.10 -2.34 12.10
CA VAL A 8 44.92 -1.57 10.87
C VAL A 8 44.23 -2.41 9.78
N LEU A 9 44.59 -3.69 9.65
CA LEU A 9 43.95 -4.60 8.70
C LEU A 9 42.52 -4.91 9.10
N PHE A 10 42.20 -5.03 10.39
CA PHE A 10 40.85 -5.26 10.88
C PHE A 10 39.95 -4.05 10.63
N VAL A 11 40.42 -2.83 10.92
CA VAL A 11 39.67 -1.59 10.66
C VAL A 11 39.53 -1.35 9.15
N GLY A 12 40.56 -1.60 8.36
CA GLY A 12 40.50 -1.51 6.90
C GLY A 12 39.55 -2.53 6.27
N GLY A 13 39.50 -3.74 6.82
CA GLY A 13 38.57 -4.78 6.37
C GLY A 13 37.12 -4.45 6.69
N LEU A 14 36.82 -3.88 7.86
CA LEU A 14 35.48 -3.45 8.26
C LEU A 14 34.97 -2.30 7.37
N THR A 15 35.82 -1.32 7.05
CA THR A 15 35.40 -0.20 6.17
C THR A 15 35.21 -0.66 4.73
N ALA A 16 36.06 -1.54 4.21
CA ALA A 16 35.88 -2.11 2.86
C ALA A 16 34.63 -3.01 2.78
N GLY A 17 34.35 -3.78 3.83
CA GLY A 17 33.14 -4.60 3.91
C GLY A 17 31.84 -3.75 3.93
N SER A 18 31.83 -2.66 4.68
CA SER A 18 30.67 -1.76 4.73
C SER A 18 30.42 -1.04 3.40
N ILE A 19 31.45 -0.59 2.71
CA ILE A 19 31.34 0.02 1.38
C ILE A 19 30.86 -1.02 0.35
N GLY A 20 31.34 -2.26 0.44
CA GLY A 20 30.90 -3.35 -0.44
C GLY A 20 29.41 -3.68 -0.27
N VAL A 21 28.91 -3.70 0.98
CA VAL A 21 27.49 -3.96 1.26
C VAL A 21 26.60 -2.80 0.79
N VAL A 22 27.02 -1.55 1.01
CA VAL A 22 26.27 -0.37 0.53
C VAL A 22 26.20 -0.36 -1.01
N ASN A 23 27.31 -0.59 -1.70
CA ASN A 23 27.30 -0.67 -3.17
C ASN A 23 26.48 -1.84 -3.72
N GLN A 24 26.40 -2.95 -2.99
CA GLN A 24 25.59 -4.10 -3.41
C GLN A 24 24.08 -3.82 -3.25
N VAL A 25 23.71 -3.03 -2.24
CA VAL A 25 22.31 -2.58 -2.05
C VAL A 25 21.92 -1.52 -3.08
N GLU A 26 22.81 -0.61 -3.43
CA GLU A 26 22.55 0.44 -4.44
C GLU A 26 22.48 -0.11 -5.88
N ASN A 27 23.12 -1.23 -6.16
CA ASN A 27 23.15 -1.85 -7.51
C ASN A 27 22.20 -3.03 -7.67
N THR A 28 21.39 -3.38 -6.69
CA THR A 28 20.29 -4.33 -6.92
C THR A 28 19.24 -3.66 -7.80
N PRO A 29 18.85 -4.27 -8.94
CA PRO A 29 17.74 -3.73 -9.73
C PRO A 29 16.52 -3.62 -8.83
N ILE A 30 15.83 -2.50 -8.89
CA ILE A 30 14.57 -2.31 -8.19
C ILE A 30 13.52 -3.07 -9.00
N ASP A 31 13.31 -4.34 -8.66
CA ASP A 31 12.32 -5.21 -9.31
C ASP A 31 10.92 -5.02 -8.72
N THR A 32 10.82 -4.33 -7.57
CA THR A 32 9.56 -4.14 -6.86
C THR A 32 9.44 -2.72 -6.33
N ILE A 33 8.32 -2.07 -6.62
CA ILE A 33 7.97 -0.78 -6.01
C ILE A 33 7.03 -1.05 -4.84
N ILE A 34 7.39 -0.55 -3.65
CA ILE A 34 6.59 -0.67 -2.44
C ILE A 34 6.20 0.73 -1.98
N ALA A 35 4.90 1.00 -1.94
CA ALA A 35 4.34 2.17 -1.29
C ALA A 35 3.65 1.71 0.00
N SER A 36 4.17 2.11 1.16
CA SER A 36 3.58 1.80 2.46
C SER A 36 3.08 3.07 3.11
N GLN A 37 1.86 3.01 3.64
CA GLN A 37 1.23 4.11 4.35
C GLN A 37 0.68 3.64 5.68
N GLN A 38 0.96 4.42 6.72
CA GLN A 38 0.22 4.36 7.97
C GLN A 38 -0.82 5.47 7.94
N LEU A 39 -2.10 5.11 7.93
CA LEU A 39 -3.17 6.10 7.87
C LEU A 39 -3.21 6.93 9.15
N ASP A 40 -3.23 8.25 8.99
CA ASP A 40 -3.33 9.21 10.09
C ASP A 40 -4.78 9.47 10.47
N GLN A 41 -5.70 9.46 9.50
CA GLN A 41 -7.10 9.74 9.73
C GLN A 41 -7.85 8.48 10.20
N PRO A 42 -8.42 8.48 11.42
CA PRO A 42 -9.27 7.38 11.85
C PRO A 42 -10.58 7.38 11.07
N THR A 43 -10.86 6.29 10.36
CA THR A 43 -12.08 6.14 9.54
C THR A 43 -12.52 4.69 9.54
N THR A 44 -13.81 4.46 9.28
CA THR A 44 -14.37 3.12 9.14
C THR A 44 -14.11 2.53 7.76
N TYR A 45 -14.02 3.39 6.74
CA TYR A 45 -13.81 2.96 5.36
C TYR A 45 -12.65 3.72 4.73
N VAL A 46 -11.86 2.99 3.92
CA VAL A 46 -10.81 3.57 3.07
C VAL A 46 -11.06 3.12 1.65
N MET A 47 -11.07 4.07 0.74
CA MET A 47 -11.19 3.82 -0.70
C MET A 47 -9.84 4.01 -1.38
N ILE A 48 -9.41 3.00 -2.13
CA ILE A 48 -8.30 3.11 -3.06
C ILE A 48 -8.88 3.22 -4.47
N PRO A 49 -8.79 4.40 -5.09
CA PRO A 49 -9.42 4.63 -6.39
C PRO A 49 -8.65 3.93 -7.52
N ASN A 50 -9.34 3.65 -8.59
CA ASN A 50 -8.79 3.07 -9.82
C ASN A 50 -7.52 3.77 -10.31
N LYS A 51 -7.52 5.10 -10.29
CA LYS A 51 -6.36 5.90 -10.73
C LYS A 51 -5.06 5.56 -9.98
N LEU A 52 -5.16 5.17 -8.71
CA LEU A 52 -4.00 4.74 -7.93
C LEU A 52 -3.55 3.34 -8.35
N LEU A 53 -4.50 2.45 -8.65
CA LEU A 53 -4.22 1.07 -9.04
C LEU A 53 -3.59 0.98 -10.44
N THR A 54 -3.98 1.87 -11.35
CA THR A 54 -3.52 1.89 -12.74
C THR A 54 -2.35 2.85 -12.99
N ALA A 55 -1.85 3.53 -11.95
CA ALA A 55 -0.73 4.48 -12.09
C ALA A 55 0.54 3.85 -12.67
N TYR A 56 0.65 2.53 -12.63
CA TYR A 56 1.76 1.75 -13.16
C TYR A 56 1.22 0.52 -13.91
N SER A 57 1.98 -0.02 -14.84
CA SER A 57 1.55 -1.11 -15.73
C SER A 57 1.51 -2.52 -15.10
N ALA A 58 2.09 -2.70 -13.92
CA ALA A 58 2.12 -4.00 -13.25
C ALA A 58 0.91 -4.20 -12.33
N SER A 59 0.45 -5.44 -12.19
CA SER A 59 -0.61 -5.81 -11.24
C SER A 59 -0.15 -5.58 -9.80
N PRO A 60 -0.85 -4.74 -9.01
CA PRO A 60 -0.46 -4.50 -7.64
C PRO A 60 -0.93 -5.62 -6.71
N GLN A 61 -0.10 -5.97 -5.74
CA GLN A 61 -0.53 -6.68 -4.55
C GLN A 61 -0.78 -5.68 -3.42
N ILE A 62 -1.94 -5.76 -2.81
CA ILE A 62 -2.27 -4.96 -1.63
C ILE A 62 -2.16 -5.83 -0.40
N THR A 63 -1.35 -5.40 0.55
CA THR A 63 -1.22 -6.02 1.86
C THR A 63 -1.70 -5.03 2.92
N VAL A 64 -2.61 -5.49 3.75
CA VAL A 64 -3.18 -4.74 4.88
C VAL A 64 -2.85 -5.45 6.17
N ARG A 65 -2.48 -4.68 7.20
CA ARG A 65 -2.21 -5.19 8.54
C ARG A 65 -3.06 -4.44 9.57
N GLY A 66 -3.61 -5.20 10.52
CA GLY A 66 -4.47 -4.64 11.56
C GLY A 66 -5.16 -5.72 12.39
N GLY A 67 -6.23 -5.36 13.07
CA GLY A 67 -7.08 -6.28 13.81
C GLY A 67 -7.94 -7.12 12.87
N GLU A 68 -9.21 -6.76 12.73
CA GLU A 68 -10.10 -7.30 11.71
C GLU A 68 -9.88 -6.53 10.40
N ILE A 69 -9.83 -7.25 9.30
CA ILE A 69 -9.50 -6.72 7.98
C ILE A 69 -10.52 -7.27 7.00
N PHE A 70 -11.15 -6.36 6.26
CA PHE A 70 -11.97 -6.66 5.10
C PHE A 70 -11.44 -5.88 3.90
N ILE A 71 -11.23 -6.57 2.79
CA ILE A 71 -10.81 -5.98 1.52
C ILE A 71 -11.79 -6.44 0.46
N ALA A 72 -12.38 -5.52 -0.28
CA ALA A 72 -13.22 -5.85 -1.43
C ALA A 72 -12.83 -5.03 -2.65
N THR A 73 -12.97 -5.63 -3.83
CA THR A 73 -12.88 -4.94 -5.11
C THR A 73 -14.28 -4.74 -5.68
N ALA A 74 -14.52 -3.58 -6.26
CA ALA A 74 -15.77 -3.25 -6.94
C ALA A 74 -15.50 -2.30 -8.11
N ARG A 75 -16.52 -2.08 -8.95
CA ARG A 75 -16.44 -0.93 -9.86
C ARG A 75 -16.44 0.35 -9.07
N GLN A 76 -15.58 1.28 -9.44
CA GLN A 76 -15.44 2.54 -8.70
C GLN A 76 -16.76 3.31 -8.57
N SER A 77 -17.59 3.34 -9.62
CA SER A 77 -18.91 3.98 -9.56
C SER A 77 -19.83 3.37 -8.51
N ASP A 78 -19.81 2.04 -8.41
CA ASP A 78 -20.67 1.28 -7.51
C ASP A 78 -20.17 1.44 -6.07
N LEU A 79 -18.85 1.42 -5.86
CA LEU A 79 -18.24 1.68 -4.56
C LEU A 79 -18.51 3.10 -4.06
N VAL A 80 -18.40 4.11 -4.93
CA VAL A 80 -18.74 5.49 -4.56
C VAL A 80 -20.21 5.61 -4.17
N SER A 81 -21.12 4.96 -4.91
CA SER A 81 -22.56 4.94 -4.58
C SER A 81 -22.83 4.20 -3.26
N TRP A 82 -22.12 3.12 -2.99
CA TRP A 82 -22.23 2.37 -1.73
C TRP A 82 -21.73 3.18 -0.53
N LEU A 83 -20.68 3.97 -0.73
CA LEU A 83 -20.11 4.87 0.29
C LEU A 83 -20.93 6.16 0.47
N GLU A 84 -21.97 6.39 -0.35
CA GLU A 84 -22.75 7.62 -0.27
C GLU A 84 -23.36 7.81 1.12
N GLY A 85 -23.10 8.98 1.71
CA GLY A 85 -23.54 9.31 3.07
C GLY A 85 -22.67 8.76 4.20
N SER A 86 -21.71 7.91 3.92
CA SER A 86 -20.74 7.40 4.90
C SER A 86 -19.45 8.22 4.90
N PRO A 87 -18.82 8.48 6.05
CA PRO A 87 -17.50 9.08 6.08
C PRO A 87 -16.44 8.06 5.68
N TYR A 88 -15.53 8.45 4.79
CA TYR A 88 -14.41 7.60 4.37
C TYR A 88 -13.16 8.39 4.03
N VAL A 89 -12.01 7.74 3.99
CA VAL A 89 -10.77 8.28 3.47
C VAL A 89 -10.55 7.76 2.05
N GLU A 90 -10.32 8.67 1.11
CA GLU A 90 -9.85 8.34 -0.23
C GLU A 90 -8.34 8.51 -0.29
N LEU A 91 -7.64 7.47 -0.71
CA LEU A 91 -6.21 7.54 -0.96
C LEU A 91 -5.94 8.13 -2.34
N ARG A 92 -5.03 9.11 -2.40
CA ARG A 92 -4.61 9.75 -3.65
C ARG A 92 -3.10 9.72 -3.78
N LEU A 93 -2.61 9.62 -5.01
CA LEU A 93 -1.20 9.83 -5.28
C LEU A 93 -0.93 11.33 -5.31
N SER A 94 -0.10 11.80 -4.39
CA SER A 94 0.43 13.16 -4.37
C SER A 94 1.85 13.13 -4.94
N ILE A 95 2.10 13.90 -5.99
CA ILE A 95 3.43 14.02 -6.60
C ILE A 95 3.96 15.41 -6.30
N ASP A 96 5.05 15.48 -5.55
CA ASP A 96 5.82 16.71 -5.35
C ASP A 96 6.94 16.76 -6.39
N ILE A 97 6.70 17.50 -7.47
CA ILE A 97 7.66 17.63 -8.58
C ILE A 97 8.95 18.32 -8.12
N ALA A 98 8.86 19.24 -7.14
CA ALA A 98 10.02 19.98 -6.66
C ALA A 98 10.97 19.10 -5.81
N ARG A 99 10.45 18.06 -5.19
CA ARG A 99 11.21 17.11 -4.36
C ARG A 99 11.43 15.76 -5.05
N GLU A 100 10.85 15.57 -6.24
CA GLU A 100 10.88 14.29 -6.96
C GLU A 100 10.34 13.12 -6.12
N THR A 101 9.35 13.40 -5.24
CA THR A 101 8.75 12.39 -4.36
C THR A 101 7.30 12.14 -4.74
N ALA A 102 6.87 10.88 -4.59
CA ALA A 102 5.49 10.47 -4.71
C ALA A 102 5.04 9.87 -3.38
N GLU A 103 4.00 10.44 -2.80
CA GLU A 103 3.46 10.04 -1.51
C GLU A 103 1.96 9.74 -1.64
N LEU A 104 1.44 8.87 -0.77
CA LEU A 104 0.01 8.65 -0.66
C LEU A 104 -0.58 9.75 0.24
N ALA A 105 -1.51 10.52 -0.30
CA ALA A 105 -2.26 11.53 0.43
C ALA A 105 -3.62 10.98 0.86
N GLU A 106 -4.06 11.36 2.05
CA GLU A 106 -5.37 11.03 2.60
C GLU A 106 -6.34 12.19 2.39
N VAL A 107 -7.46 11.91 1.75
CA VAL A 107 -8.53 12.87 1.57
C VAL A 107 -9.76 12.39 2.32
N LEU A 108 -10.10 13.07 3.42
CA LEU A 108 -11.30 12.76 4.19
C LEU A 108 -12.54 13.25 3.44
N VAL A 109 -13.43 12.33 3.13
CA VAL A 109 -14.77 12.60 2.60
C VAL A 109 -15.75 12.51 3.75
N SER A 110 -16.43 13.62 4.03
CA SER A 110 -17.42 13.70 5.10
C SER A 110 -18.71 13.00 4.73
N GLY A 111 -19.37 12.38 5.70
CA GLY A 111 -20.66 11.73 5.55
C GLY A 111 -21.53 11.89 6.79
N ASN A 112 -22.80 11.51 6.68
CA ASN A 112 -23.80 11.65 7.75
C ASN A 112 -23.81 10.48 8.76
N GLY A 113 -22.89 9.51 8.60
CA GLY A 113 -22.66 8.46 9.58
C GLY A 113 -23.50 7.18 9.41
N ASN A 114 -24.08 6.93 8.25
CA ASN A 114 -24.65 5.61 7.97
C ASN A 114 -23.49 4.61 7.75
N LEU A 115 -23.24 3.78 8.77
CA LEU A 115 -22.27 2.71 8.67
C LEU A 115 -23.00 1.41 8.31
N VAL A 116 -22.54 0.73 7.26
CA VAL A 116 -23.08 -0.54 6.78
C VAL A 116 -21.97 -1.58 6.83
N ALA A 117 -22.26 -2.77 7.34
CA ALA A 117 -21.31 -3.87 7.30
C ALA A 117 -20.97 -4.19 5.82
N PRO A 118 -19.69 -4.26 5.46
CA PRO A 118 -19.31 -4.44 4.07
C PRO A 118 -19.47 -5.89 3.59
N GLU A 119 -19.45 -6.87 4.49
CA GLU A 119 -19.52 -8.29 4.15
C GLU A 119 -20.84 -8.66 3.48
N GLY A 120 -20.77 -9.49 2.43
CA GLY A 120 -21.94 -10.09 1.78
C GLY A 120 -22.70 -9.17 0.84
N SER A 121 -22.14 -8.03 0.45
CA SER A 121 -22.73 -7.20 -0.60
C SER A 121 -22.53 -7.84 -1.97
N ASP A 122 -23.54 -7.79 -2.81
CA ASP A 122 -23.52 -8.28 -4.20
C ASP A 122 -22.74 -7.35 -5.16
N LEU A 123 -22.26 -6.22 -4.67
CA LEU A 123 -21.42 -5.29 -5.43
C LEU A 123 -19.96 -5.74 -5.53
N TRP A 124 -19.51 -6.66 -4.67
CA TRP A 124 -18.12 -7.06 -4.65
C TRP A 124 -17.78 -8.02 -5.80
N ILE A 125 -16.75 -7.67 -6.58
CA ILE A 125 -16.18 -8.56 -7.60
C ILE A 125 -15.34 -9.63 -6.89
N THR A 126 -14.57 -9.22 -5.89
CA THR A 126 -13.79 -10.09 -5.01
C THR A 126 -13.84 -9.54 -3.59
N GLU A 127 -13.96 -10.41 -2.60
CA GLU A 127 -13.84 -10.02 -1.20
C GLU A 127 -12.95 -11.01 -0.44
N VAL A 128 -12.17 -10.48 0.49
CA VAL A 128 -11.34 -11.27 1.42
C VAL A 128 -11.41 -10.65 2.79
N ALA A 129 -11.67 -11.48 3.79
CA ALA A 129 -11.64 -11.07 5.19
C ALA A 129 -10.61 -11.89 5.99
N GLY A 130 -10.08 -11.30 7.04
CA GLY A 130 -9.10 -11.97 7.90
C GLY A 130 -8.66 -11.14 9.08
N ARG A 131 -7.61 -11.60 9.76
CA ARG A 131 -7.03 -10.92 10.93
C ARG A 131 -5.52 -10.82 10.80
N SER A 132 -4.95 -9.78 11.40
CA SER A 132 -3.52 -9.50 11.49
C SER A 132 -2.88 -9.11 10.16
N ARG A 133 -3.07 -9.87 9.10
CA ARG A 133 -2.55 -9.59 7.76
C ARG A 133 -3.43 -10.24 6.71
N VAL A 134 -3.82 -9.46 5.72
CA VAL A 134 -4.52 -9.93 4.51
C VAL A 134 -3.82 -9.35 3.30
N SER A 135 -3.61 -10.15 2.27
CA SER A 135 -3.06 -9.73 0.99
C SER A 135 -4.02 -10.11 -0.14
N LEU A 136 -4.13 -9.23 -1.13
CA LEU A 136 -4.96 -9.43 -2.30
C LEU A 136 -4.19 -8.98 -3.55
N ASP A 137 -4.07 -9.87 -4.53
CA ASP A 137 -3.54 -9.54 -5.84
C ASP A 137 -4.66 -8.91 -6.67
N ILE A 138 -4.37 -7.78 -7.28
CA ILE A 138 -5.35 -7.02 -8.05
C ILE A 138 -5.02 -7.12 -9.53
N GLU A 139 -5.99 -7.54 -10.32
CA GLU A 139 -5.95 -7.36 -11.76
C GLU A 139 -6.57 -5.99 -12.10
N PRO A 140 -5.75 -4.97 -12.35
CA PRO A 140 -6.27 -3.64 -12.57
C PRO A 140 -6.94 -3.57 -13.93
N ASP A 141 -8.22 -3.28 -13.93
CA ASP A 141 -8.92 -2.77 -15.08
C ASP A 141 -9.16 -1.27 -14.92
N ASN A 142 -9.67 -0.60 -15.96
CA ASN A 142 -9.90 0.85 -15.91
C ASN A 142 -11.11 1.26 -15.06
N GLN A 143 -11.69 0.38 -14.28
CA GLN A 143 -12.91 0.63 -13.50
C GLN A 143 -12.84 0.14 -12.04
N THR A 144 -11.91 -0.72 -11.71
CA THR A 144 -11.80 -1.33 -10.37
C THR A 144 -11.28 -0.33 -9.34
N ALA A 145 -11.95 -0.25 -8.21
CA ALA A 145 -11.51 0.39 -6.97
C ALA A 145 -11.57 -0.60 -5.82
N ILE A 146 -10.93 -0.26 -4.70
CA ILE A 146 -10.86 -1.13 -3.52
C ILE A 146 -11.45 -0.44 -2.33
N LEU A 147 -12.25 -1.19 -1.58
CA LEU A 147 -12.68 -0.87 -0.23
C LEU A 147 -11.79 -1.60 0.78
N LEU A 148 -11.28 -0.84 1.75
CA LEU A 148 -10.70 -1.39 2.97
C LEU A 148 -11.59 -1.01 4.14
N ALA A 149 -11.91 -1.99 4.97
CA ALA A 149 -12.73 -1.82 6.16
C ALA A 149 -12.30 -2.83 7.25
N SER A 150 -12.94 -2.76 8.41
CA SER A 150 -13.02 -3.88 9.33
C SER A 150 -14.38 -4.57 9.17
N ASN A 151 -15.14 -4.69 10.21
CA ASN A 151 -16.50 -5.26 10.18
C ASN A 151 -17.60 -4.22 9.86
N GLY A 152 -17.21 -3.00 9.47
CA GLY A 152 -18.13 -1.88 9.19
C GLY A 152 -18.58 -1.07 10.42
N LEU A 153 -18.18 -1.47 11.61
CA LEU A 153 -18.50 -0.79 12.88
C LEU A 153 -17.26 -0.26 13.57
N GLU A 154 -16.11 -0.89 13.34
CA GLU A 154 -14.81 -0.49 13.86
C GLU A 154 -14.04 0.32 12.82
N LEU A 155 -12.96 0.95 13.26
CA LEU A 155 -12.07 1.68 12.37
C LEU A 155 -11.37 0.71 11.41
N ALA A 156 -11.21 1.14 10.18
CA ALA A 156 -10.46 0.41 9.17
C ALA A 156 -8.99 0.19 9.61
N PRO A 157 -8.36 -0.89 9.14
CA PRO A 157 -6.94 -1.12 9.34
C PRO A 157 -6.11 0.06 8.83
N ARG A 158 -5.10 0.47 9.61
CA ARG A 158 -4.33 1.69 9.31
C ARG A 158 -3.05 1.44 8.53
N SER A 159 -2.55 0.21 8.49
CA SER A 159 -1.29 -0.11 7.81
C SER A 159 -1.58 -0.75 6.47
N ILE A 160 -1.27 -0.04 5.40
CA ILE A 160 -1.49 -0.45 4.02
C ILE A 160 -0.16 -0.46 3.29
N SER A 161 0.12 -1.51 2.54
CA SER A 161 1.26 -1.62 1.63
C SER A 161 0.75 -2.01 0.25
N ILE A 162 1.20 -1.30 -0.76
CA ILE A 162 0.94 -1.58 -2.17
C ILE A 162 2.27 -1.97 -2.78
N GLU A 163 2.40 -3.23 -3.16
CA GLU A 163 3.60 -3.79 -3.76
C GLU A 163 3.34 -4.04 -5.24
N ARG A 164 4.33 -3.72 -6.08
CA ARG A 164 4.28 -3.94 -7.52
C ARG A 164 5.58 -4.54 -7.99
N ASP A 165 5.48 -5.64 -8.67
CA ASP A 165 6.61 -6.23 -9.38
C ASP A 165 6.76 -5.51 -10.73
N ILE A 166 7.96 -5.02 -11.00
CA ILE A 166 8.32 -4.35 -12.26
C ILE A 166 9.33 -5.16 -13.08
N SER A 167 9.64 -6.38 -12.64
CA SER A 167 10.60 -7.28 -13.30
C SER A 167 10.15 -7.74 -14.70
N ASP A 168 8.85 -7.73 -14.97
CA ASP A 168 8.25 -8.16 -16.24
C ASP A 168 8.23 -7.08 -17.32
N LYS A 169 9.20 -6.17 -17.37
CA LYS A 169 9.32 -5.25 -18.48
C LYS A 169 9.78 -6.02 -19.73
N PRO A 170 8.94 -6.20 -20.75
CA PRO A 170 9.38 -6.83 -21.99
C PRO A 170 10.53 -6.02 -22.59
N ALA A 171 11.56 -6.73 -23.00
CA ALA A 171 12.76 -6.19 -23.64
C ALA A 171 12.47 -5.54 -25.01
#